data_bb620a3a286595a3ce23ff245f158a30
#
_entry.id   bb620a3a286595a3ce23ff245f158a30
#
_cell.length_a   1.000
_cell.length_b   1.000
_cell.length_c   1.000
_cell.angle_alpha   90.00
_cell.angle_beta   90.00
_cell.angle_gamma   90.00
#
_symmetry.space_group_name_H-M   'P 1'
#
loop_
_entity.id
_entity.type
_entity.pdbx_description
1 polymer ?
#
loop_
_entity_poly.entity_id
_entity_poly.type
_entity_poly.pdbx_seq_one_letter_code
_entity_poly.pdbx_strand_id
1 'polypeptide(L)'
;MADTDPYFEEAQRWLRDERQVDRRRARIAAGLAAGGLLVAGLMATALVVALPLKRTEPYVVRVDSGSGIVDVVPRYVGDADLPESVVRHLLTEYVMHRERYVAALAETDYEETGAFHTAAMNEAWAHQWAKSNPDSPLNRYADGSRVTVQIRSIAFLKRDDTGDVAQVRFHRSILPAAGAQEKVDDWVATIGSTFTKPSDDLKTRTTNPLGFKILEYRREPEVIDAPATDSHGGTP
;
A
#
# COMPACT_ATOMS: atom_id res chain seq x y z
N MET A 1 -26.58 -30.01 -91.75
CA MET A 1 -27.12 -29.85 -90.39
C MET A 1 -26.76 -31.11 -89.64
N ALA A 2 -25.74 -31.06 -88.78
CA ALA A 2 -25.30 -32.18 -87.98
C ALA A 2 -26.29 -32.39 -86.84
N ASP A 3 -26.99 -33.53 -86.92
CA ASP A 3 -27.90 -33.97 -85.83
C ASP A 3 -27.03 -34.30 -84.61
N THR A 4 -27.14 -33.46 -83.58
CA THR A 4 -26.36 -33.65 -82.40
C THR A 4 -26.96 -34.86 -81.66
N ASP A 5 -26.22 -35.94 -81.62
CA ASP A 5 -26.59 -37.20 -81.03
C ASP A 5 -27.17 -37.00 -79.62
N PRO A 6 -28.41 -37.38 -79.32
CA PRO A 6 -29.07 -37.15 -78.01
C PRO A 6 -28.26 -37.72 -76.82
N TYR A 7 -27.39 -38.66 -77.08
CA TYR A 7 -26.49 -39.26 -76.13
C TYR A 7 -25.45 -38.27 -75.63
N PHE A 8 -24.93 -37.35 -76.44
CA PHE A 8 -23.99 -36.33 -76.03
C PHE A 8 -24.66 -35.21 -75.18
N GLU A 9 -25.92 -34.87 -75.43
CA GLU A 9 -26.65 -33.92 -74.61
C GLU A 9 -26.95 -34.47 -73.22
N GLU A 10 -27.29 -35.76 -73.11
CA GLU A 10 -27.56 -36.40 -71.83
C GLU A 10 -26.29 -36.56 -71.00
N ALA A 11 -25.16 -36.93 -71.63
CA ALA A 11 -23.85 -36.93 -70.94
C ALA A 11 -23.41 -35.57 -70.45
N GLN A 12 -23.68 -34.50 -71.21
CA GLN A 12 -23.39 -33.14 -70.78
C GLN A 12 -24.29 -32.63 -69.62
N ARG A 13 -25.56 -33.08 -69.57
CA ARG A 13 -26.45 -32.80 -68.45
C ARG A 13 -25.97 -33.47 -67.14
N TRP A 14 -25.56 -34.73 -67.24
CA TRP A 14 -25.04 -35.53 -66.15
C TRP A 14 -23.79 -34.93 -65.57
N LEU A 15 -22.84 -34.52 -66.39
CA LEU A 15 -21.61 -33.82 -65.97
C LEU A 15 -21.88 -32.43 -65.34
N ARG A 16 -22.95 -31.75 -65.74
CA ARG A 16 -23.36 -30.48 -65.16
C ARG A 16 -23.98 -30.63 -63.76
N ASP A 17 -24.83 -31.64 -63.60
CA ASP A 17 -25.45 -31.96 -62.32
C ASP A 17 -24.43 -32.45 -61.32
N GLU A 18 -23.51 -33.27 -61.69
CA GLU A 18 -22.41 -33.73 -60.81
C GLU A 18 -21.54 -32.59 -60.33
N ARG A 19 -21.18 -31.66 -61.21
CA ARG A 19 -20.44 -30.46 -60.86
C ARG A 19 -21.24 -29.50 -59.95
N GLN A 20 -22.55 -29.43 -60.03
CA GLN A 20 -23.38 -28.63 -59.14
C GLN A 20 -23.45 -29.23 -57.74
N VAL A 21 -23.60 -30.55 -57.64
CA VAL A 21 -23.59 -31.28 -56.39
C VAL A 21 -22.25 -31.12 -55.67
N ASP A 22 -21.14 -31.24 -56.40
CA ASP A 22 -19.81 -31.07 -55.81
C ASP A 22 -19.53 -29.64 -55.36
N ARG A 23 -19.98 -28.65 -56.12
CA ARG A 23 -19.89 -27.23 -55.69
C ARG A 23 -20.72 -26.95 -54.45
N ARG A 24 -21.89 -27.57 -54.31
CA ARG A 24 -22.74 -27.45 -53.14
C ARG A 24 -22.12 -28.11 -51.93
N ARG A 25 -21.55 -29.32 -52.09
CA ARG A 25 -20.81 -30.02 -51.04
C ARG A 25 -19.57 -29.23 -50.58
N ALA A 26 -18.80 -28.67 -51.51
CA ALA A 26 -17.64 -27.82 -51.22
C ALA A 26 -18.02 -26.56 -50.47
N ARG A 27 -19.14 -25.88 -50.81
CA ARG A 27 -19.60 -24.71 -50.08
C ARG A 27 -20.07 -25.06 -48.67
N ILE A 28 -20.76 -26.17 -48.47
CA ILE A 28 -21.18 -26.65 -47.15
C ILE A 28 -19.94 -26.99 -46.30
N ALA A 29 -18.97 -27.73 -46.89
CA ALA A 29 -17.72 -28.06 -46.19
C ALA A 29 -16.91 -26.82 -45.83
N ALA A 30 -16.82 -25.81 -46.71
CA ALA A 30 -16.16 -24.55 -46.44
C ALA A 30 -16.88 -23.76 -45.35
N GLY A 31 -18.22 -23.76 -45.31
CA GLY A 31 -19.02 -23.13 -44.28
C GLY A 31 -18.80 -23.76 -42.88
N LEU A 32 -18.77 -25.12 -42.85
CA LEU A 32 -18.48 -25.86 -41.62
C LEU A 32 -17.04 -25.62 -41.11
N ALA A 33 -16.07 -25.58 -42.03
CA ALA A 33 -14.68 -25.27 -41.69
C ALA A 33 -14.52 -23.83 -41.11
N ALA A 34 -15.16 -22.84 -41.76
CA ALA A 34 -15.16 -21.46 -41.28
C ALA A 34 -15.85 -21.33 -39.92
N GLY A 35 -16.99 -22.00 -39.69
CA GLY A 35 -17.68 -22.05 -38.43
C GLY A 35 -16.81 -22.68 -37.32
N GLY A 36 -16.14 -23.79 -37.63
CA GLY A 36 -15.22 -24.45 -36.71
C GLY A 36 -14.04 -23.59 -36.32
N LEU A 37 -13.45 -22.82 -37.24
CA LEU A 37 -12.36 -21.89 -36.99
C LEU A 37 -12.82 -20.71 -36.09
N LEU A 38 -14.03 -20.22 -36.32
CA LEU A 38 -14.62 -19.17 -35.46
C LEU A 38 -14.81 -19.63 -34.02
N VAL A 39 -15.38 -20.82 -33.80
CA VAL A 39 -15.56 -21.39 -32.47
C VAL A 39 -14.22 -21.67 -31.82
N ALA A 40 -13.23 -22.21 -32.55
CA ALA A 40 -11.88 -22.40 -32.01
C ALA A 40 -11.20 -21.07 -31.60
N GLY A 41 -11.36 -20.00 -32.37
CA GLY A 41 -10.86 -18.67 -32.07
C GLY A 41 -11.51 -18.10 -30.82
N LEU A 42 -12.84 -18.24 -30.67
CA LEU A 42 -13.56 -17.81 -29.46
C LEU A 42 -13.12 -18.59 -28.22
N MET A 43 -12.94 -19.91 -28.32
CA MET A 43 -12.42 -20.72 -27.22
C MET A 43 -10.98 -20.35 -26.83
N ALA A 44 -10.11 -20.09 -27.80
CA ALA A 44 -8.75 -19.64 -27.54
C ALA A 44 -8.72 -18.28 -26.85
N THR A 45 -9.58 -17.36 -27.28
CA THR A 45 -9.70 -16.04 -26.64
C THR A 45 -10.25 -16.16 -25.21
N ALA A 46 -11.25 -16.97 -24.98
CA ALA A 46 -11.79 -17.25 -23.64
C ALA A 46 -10.73 -17.87 -22.72
N LEU A 47 -9.89 -18.77 -23.24
CA LEU A 47 -8.80 -19.39 -22.49
C LEU A 47 -7.71 -18.36 -22.10
N VAL A 48 -7.34 -17.48 -23.03
CA VAL A 48 -6.36 -16.38 -22.75
C VAL A 48 -6.89 -15.43 -21.70
N VAL A 49 -8.18 -15.09 -21.71
CA VAL A 49 -8.81 -14.23 -20.70
C VAL A 49 -8.92 -14.95 -19.35
N ALA A 50 -9.10 -16.27 -19.34
CA ALA A 50 -9.20 -17.06 -18.10
C ALA A 50 -7.83 -17.41 -17.46
N LEU A 51 -6.74 -17.39 -18.22
CA LEU A 51 -5.40 -17.71 -17.72
C LEU A 51 -4.91 -16.79 -16.58
N PRO A 52 -5.17 -15.46 -16.54
CA PRO A 52 -4.74 -14.62 -15.43
C PRO A 52 -5.51 -14.87 -14.12
N LEU A 53 -6.58 -15.66 -14.11
CA LEU A 53 -7.35 -16.01 -12.91
C LEU A 53 -6.64 -17.01 -11.98
N LYS A 54 -5.56 -17.66 -12.41
CA LYS A 54 -4.69 -18.49 -11.57
C LYS A 54 -3.50 -17.67 -11.04
N ARG A 55 -3.75 -16.62 -10.28
CA ARG A 55 -2.70 -16.04 -9.43
C ARG A 55 -2.50 -16.96 -8.22
N THR A 56 -1.40 -17.69 -8.23
CA THR A 56 -0.94 -18.39 -7.02
C THR A 56 -0.30 -17.35 -6.13
N GLU A 57 -1.03 -16.90 -5.13
CA GLU A 57 -0.46 -16.04 -4.10
C GLU A 57 0.31 -16.91 -3.12
N PRO A 58 1.63 -16.73 -2.99
CA PRO A 58 2.38 -17.42 -1.95
C PRO A 58 2.03 -16.79 -0.60
N TYR A 59 1.39 -17.55 0.27
CA TYR A 59 1.14 -17.16 1.66
C TYR A 59 2.35 -17.50 2.52
N VAL A 60 2.81 -16.55 3.33
CA VAL A 60 3.78 -16.83 4.39
C VAL A 60 2.98 -17.25 5.61
N VAL A 61 3.05 -18.53 5.94
CA VAL A 61 2.43 -19.06 7.17
C VAL A 61 3.38 -18.78 8.33
N ARG A 62 3.00 -17.85 9.20
CA ARG A 62 3.67 -17.64 10.47
C ARG A 62 2.99 -18.56 11.50
N VAL A 63 3.73 -19.55 11.97
CA VAL A 63 3.30 -20.38 13.10
C VAL A 63 3.83 -19.72 14.37
N ASP A 64 2.93 -19.15 15.16
CA ASP A 64 3.28 -18.70 16.50
C ASP A 64 3.50 -19.94 17.39
N SER A 65 4.76 -20.14 17.79
CA SER A 65 5.17 -21.29 18.61
C SER A 65 4.61 -21.29 20.04
N GLY A 66 3.97 -20.18 20.46
CA GLY A 66 3.39 -20.05 21.80
C GLY A 66 1.88 -20.37 21.87
N SER A 67 1.12 -20.05 20.83
CA SER A 67 -0.35 -20.20 20.82
C SER A 67 -0.87 -21.27 19.86
N GLY A 68 -0.02 -21.78 18.95
CA GLY A 68 -0.43 -22.74 17.92
C GLY A 68 -1.40 -22.16 16.87
N ILE A 69 -1.66 -20.84 16.88
CA ILE A 69 -2.53 -20.18 15.93
C ILE A 69 -1.74 -19.99 14.62
N VAL A 70 -2.30 -20.52 13.55
CA VAL A 70 -1.80 -20.33 12.19
C VAL A 70 -2.34 -19.00 11.67
N ASP A 71 -1.51 -17.95 11.66
CA ASP A 71 -1.86 -16.68 11.04
C ASP A 71 -1.38 -16.68 9.59
N VAL A 72 -2.34 -16.61 8.67
CA VAL A 72 -2.06 -16.51 7.24
C VAL A 72 -1.88 -15.04 6.90
N VAL A 73 -0.63 -14.60 6.86
CA VAL A 73 -0.30 -13.22 6.46
C VAL A 73 -0.33 -13.14 4.93
N PRO A 74 -1.28 -12.42 4.32
CA PRO A 74 -1.27 -12.19 2.89
C PRO A 74 0.00 -11.43 2.47
N ARG A 75 0.64 -11.90 1.40
CA ARG A 75 1.80 -11.19 0.84
C ARG A 75 1.32 -9.87 0.25
N TYR A 76 1.88 -8.76 0.70
CA TYR A 76 1.61 -7.45 0.13
C TYR A 76 2.02 -7.41 -1.37
N VAL A 77 1.04 -7.21 -2.23
CA VAL A 77 1.21 -6.88 -3.64
C VAL A 77 0.66 -5.46 -3.80
N GLY A 78 1.47 -4.51 -4.20
CA GLY A 78 1.36 -3.06 -4.17
C GLY A 78 0.00 -2.35 -4.34
N ASP A 79 -1.09 -3.08 -4.65
CA ASP A 79 -2.45 -2.54 -4.81
C ASP A 79 -3.44 -3.12 -3.76
N ALA A 80 -2.96 -3.91 -2.80
CA ALA A 80 -3.84 -4.46 -1.76
C ALA A 80 -3.97 -3.47 -0.60
N ASP A 81 -5.19 -3.27 -0.13
CA ASP A 81 -5.48 -2.52 1.10
C ASP A 81 -4.73 -3.15 2.28
N LEU A 82 -3.71 -2.43 2.79
CA LEU A 82 -2.89 -2.94 3.88
C LEU A 82 -3.72 -3.07 5.16
N PRO A 83 -3.54 -4.15 5.93
CA PRO A 83 -4.18 -4.28 7.23
C PRO A 83 -3.90 -3.05 8.10
N GLU A 84 -4.93 -2.57 8.77
CA GLU A 84 -4.84 -1.42 9.68
C GLU A 84 -3.71 -1.56 10.70
N SER A 85 -3.45 -2.78 11.17
CA SER A 85 -2.37 -3.09 12.12
C SER A 85 -0.97 -2.73 11.58
N VAL A 86 -0.75 -2.91 10.28
CA VAL A 86 0.52 -2.55 9.63
C VAL A 86 0.67 -1.03 9.58
N VAL A 87 -0.39 -0.31 9.19
CA VAL A 87 -0.36 1.16 9.14
C VAL A 87 -0.17 1.74 10.56
N ARG A 88 -0.84 1.17 11.58
CA ARG A 88 -0.64 1.55 12.99
C ARG A 88 0.81 1.36 13.44
N HIS A 89 1.43 0.25 13.07
CA HIS A 89 2.83 -0.01 13.39
C HIS A 89 3.75 1.03 12.72
N LEU A 90 3.58 1.28 11.42
CA LEU A 90 4.39 2.27 10.70
C LEU A 90 4.23 3.70 11.24
N LEU A 91 3.01 4.08 11.64
CA LEU A 91 2.75 5.37 12.29
C LEU A 91 3.41 5.44 13.66
N THR A 92 3.40 4.35 14.42
CA THR A 92 4.08 4.25 15.73
C THR A 92 5.58 4.47 15.58
N GLU A 93 6.23 3.71 14.70
CA GLU A 93 7.67 3.82 14.41
C GLU A 93 8.01 5.24 13.95
N TYR A 94 7.26 5.78 13.00
CA TYR A 94 7.48 7.13 12.51
C TYR A 94 7.43 8.19 13.62
N VAL A 95 6.39 8.18 14.46
CA VAL A 95 6.25 9.18 15.54
C VAL A 95 7.33 9.00 16.60
N MET A 96 7.70 7.75 16.92
CA MET A 96 8.77 7.48 17.86
C MET A 96 10.11 8.03 17.38
N HIS A 97 10.53 7.76 16.15
CA HIS A 97 11.78 8.27 15.58
C HIS A 97 11.76 9.78 15.41
N ARG A 98 10.62 10.35 15.00
CA ARG A 98 10.49 11.79 14.77
C ARG A 98 10.55 12.63 16.04
N GLU A 99 9.91 12.18 17.11
CA GLU A 99 9.69 12.97 18.32
C GLU A 99 10.67 12.66 19.46
N ARG A 100 11.31 11.50 19.40
CA ARG A 100 12.36 11.10 20.33
C ARG A 100 13.64 11.91 20.07
N TYR A 101 14.38 12.16 21.13
CA TYR A 101 15.75 12.64 21.03
C TYR A 101 16.63 12.00 22.11
N VAL A 102 17.56 11.19 21.67
CA VAL A 102 18.65 10.64 22.46
C VAL A 102 19.92 10.86 21.66
N ALA A 103 20.91 11.59 22.21
CA ALA A 103 22.09 12.02 21.45
C ALA A 103 22.79 10.86 20.70
N ALA A 104 22.86 9.67 21.32
CA ALA A 104 23.48 8.48 20.72
C ALA A 104 22.63 7.88 19.57
N LEU A 105 21.35 8.18 19.46
CA LEU A 105 20.43 7.67 18.44
C LEU A 105 20.01 8.74 17.44
N ALA A 106 20.43 10.00 17.65
CA ALA A 106 19.93 11.16 16.92
C ALA A 106 20.14 11.05 15.39
N GLU A 107 21.28 10.53 14.97
CA GLU A 107 21.58 10.31 13.54
C GLU A 107 20.70 9.20 12.94
N THR A 108 20.55 8.07 13.64
CA THR A 108 19.69 6.97 13.23
C THR A 108 18.23 7.42 13.14
N ASP A 109 17.72 8.10 14.18
CA ASP A 109 16.35 8.61 14.19
C ASP A 109 16.09 9.63 13.08
N TYR A 110 17.08 10.49 12.77
CA TYR A 110 17.01 11.43 11.65
C TYR A 110 16.86 10.71 10.31
N GLU A 111 17.70 9.70 10.05
CA GLU A 111 17.70 8.95 8.80
C GLU A 111 16.44 8.08 8.64
N GLU A 112 16.04 7.37 9.70
CA GLU A 112 14.85 6.51 9.70
C GLU A 112 13.57 7.34 9.49
N THR A 113 13.44 8.49 10.15
CA THR A 113 12.36 9.44 9.89
C THR A 113 12.35 9.88 8.42
N GLY A 114 13.53 10.22 7.88
CA GLY A 114 13.68 10.65 6.49
C GLY A 114 13.29 9.59 5.46
N ALA A 115 13.41 8.31 5.78
CA ALA A 115 12.99 7.20 4.90
C ALA A 115 11.46 7.19 4.66
N PHE A 116 10.68 7.71 5.60
CA PHE A 116 9.22 7.85 5.48
C PHE A 116 8.79 9.15 4.80
N HIS A 117 9.66 10.13 4.67
CA HIS A 117 9.33 11.45 4.11
C HIS A 117 9.26 11.45 2.59
N THR A 118 8.44 12.36 2.05
CA THR A 118 8.55 12.82 0.66
C THR A 118 9.79 13.71 0.50
N ALA A 119 10.20 14.00 -0.74
CA ALA A 119 11.35 14.87 -0.99
C ALA A 119 11.17 16.26 -0.36
N ALA A 120 9.99 16.87 -0.48
CA ALA A 120 9.69 18.18 0.11
C ALA A 120 9.74 18.17 1.65
N MET A 121 9.24 17.08 2.28
CA MET A 121 9.33 16.93 3.73
C MET A 121 10.77 16.72 4.19
N ASN A 122 11.60 16.01 3.42
CA ASN A 122 13.01 15.84 3.74
C ASN A 122 13.79 17.15 3.70
N GLU A 123 13.46 18.05 2.77
CA GLU A 123 14.06 19.38 2.73
C GLU A 123 13.73 20.19 4.00
N ALA A 124 12.44 20.21 4.38
CA ALA A 124 12.01 20.85 5.62
C ALA A 124 12.64 20.18 6.87
N TRP A 125 12.77 18.86 6.87
CA TRP A 125 13.38 18.08 7.94
C TRP A 125 14.87 18.40 8.10
N ALA A 126 15.61 18.47 7.00
CA ALA A 126 17.02 18.87 7.00
C ALA A 126 17.20 20.30 7.56
N HIS A 127 16.31 21.22 7.17
CA HIS A 127 16.31 22.58 7.69
C HIS A 127 16.03 22.63 9.19
N GLN A 128 15.08 21.82 9.67
CA GLN A 128 14.75 21.73 11.10
C GLN A 128 15.94 21.23 11.94
N TRP A 129 16.74 20.29 11.41
CA TRP A 129 17.89 19.68 12.07
C TRP A 129 19.21 20.41 11.82
N ALA A 130 19.21 21.47 11.01
CA ALA A 130 20.42 22.22 10.72
C ALA A 130 21.01 22.84 12.01
N LYS A 131 22.33 22.75 12.17
CA LYS A 131 23.03 23.38 13.31
C LYS A 131 22.88 24.91 13.35
N SER A 132 22.62 25.52 12.19
CA SER A 132 22.32 26.94 12.07
C SER A 132 20.94 27.33 12.59
N ASN A 133 20.01 26.36 12.77
CA ASN A 133 18.69 26.61 13.33
C ASN A 133 18.77 26.55 14.85
N PRO A 134 18.50 27.67 15.59
CA PRO A 134 18.52 27.68 17.05
C PRO A 134 17.57 26.70 17.70
N ASP A 135 16.44 26.39 17.01
CA ASP A 135 15.41 25.46 17.46
C ASP A 135 15.68 24.00 17.08
N SER A 136 16.81 23.73 16.44
CA SER A 136 17.25 22.38 16.13
C SER A 136 17.31 21.51 17.39
N PRO A 137 16.85 20.24 17.34
CA PRO A 137 17.02 19.30 18.44
C PRO A 137 18.49 19.20 18.92
N LEU A 138 19.46 19.31 17.99
CA LEU A 138 20.89 19.30 18.30
C LEU A 138 21.31 20.46 19.22
N ASN A 139 20.71 21.64 19.05
CA ASN A 139 20.99 22.81 19.85
C ASN A 139 20.15 22.84 21.15
N ARG A 140 18.87 22.45 21.02
CA ARG A 140 17.91 22.48 22.15
C ARG A 140 18.28 21.52 23.27
N TYR A 141 18.86 20.36 22.94
CA TYR A 141 19.25 19.31 23.89
C TYR A 141 20.78 19.13 23.97
N ALA A 142 21.54 20.18 23.65
CA ALA A 142 23.00 20.17 23.73
C ALA A 142 23.50 20.01 25.18
N ASP A 143 22.65 20.29 26.17
CA ASP A 143 22.89 20.10 27.59
C ASP A 143 22.92 18.62 28.03
N GLY A 144 22.67 17.68 27.13
CA GLY A 144 22.57 16.26 27.42
C GLY A 144 21.17 15.78 27.83
N SER A 145 20.18 16.65 27.79
CA SER A 145 18.77 16.26 27.97
C SER A 145 18.36 15.24 26.90
N ARG A 146 17.44 14.34 27.27
CA ARG A 146 16.86 13.35 26.37
C ARG A 146 15.36 13.43 26.35
N VAL A 147 14.79 13.06 25.22
CA VAL A 147 13.35 13.03 24.99
C VAL A 147 12.93 11.60 24.69
N THR A 148 11.96 11.12 25.44
CA THR A 148 11.31 9.83 25.17
C THR A 148 9.86 10.04 24.76
N VAL A 149 9.32 9.09 24.02
CA VAL A 149 7.95 9.13 23.49
C VAL A 149 7.23 7.83 23.82
N GLN A 150 6.00 7.95 24.24
CA GLN A 150 5.10 6.82 24.49
C GLN A 150 3.79 7.04 23.76
N ILE A 151 3.50 6.20 22.78
CA ILE A 151 2.23 6.24 22.05
C ILE A 151 1.09 5.80 22.96
N ARG A 152 0.02 6.58 23.02
CA ARG A 152 -1.20 6.31 23.81
C ARG A 152 -2.30 5.69 22.95
N SER A 153 -2.58 6.33 21.81
CA SER A 153 -3.63 5.86 20.92
C SER A 153 -3.40 6.35 19.49
N ILE A 154 -3.95 5.59 18.54
CA ILE A 154 -3.99 5.95 17.14
C ILE A 154 -5.45 5.83 16.69
N ALA A 155 -6.01 6.90 16.12
CA ALA A 155 -7.36 6.94 15.56
C ALA A 155 -7.28 7.34 14.09
N PHE A 156 -7.85 6.55 13.20
CA PHE A 156 -7.97 6.91 11.79
C PHE A 156 -9.18 7.84 11.62
N LEU A 157 -8.96 9.01 11.02
CA LEU A 157 -10.01 9.97 10.67
C LEU A 157 -10.55 9.69 9.26
N LYS A 158 -9.66 9.20 8.37
CA LYS A 158 -9.95 8.89 6.99
C LYS A 158 -9.07 7.73 6.54
N ARG A 159 -9.67 6.79 5.78
CA ARG A 159 -8.97 5.73 5.08
C ARG A 159 -9.63 5.51 3.74
N ASP A 160 -8.94 5.81 2.65
CA ASP A 160 -9.41 5.58 1.28
C ASP A 160 -8.24 5.36 0.31
N ASP A 161 -8.54 5.14 -0.95
CA ASP A 161 -7.58 4.87 -2.02
C ASP A 161 -6.59 6.02 -2.26
N THR A 162 -6.84 7.21 -1.72
CA THR A 162 -5.96 8.38 -1.85
C THR A 162 -4.96 8.48 -0.70
N GLY A 163 -5.18 7.76 0.38
CA GLY A 163 -4.32 7.71 1.56
C GLY A 163 -5.08 7.72 2.87
N ASP A 164 -4.32 7.63 3.94
CA ASP A 164 -4.81 7.60 5.31
C ASP A 164 -4.55 8.94 6.00
N VAL A 165 -5.52 9.38 6.82
CA VAL A 165 -5.33 10.48 7.80
C VAL A 165 -5.58 9.90 9.18
N ALA A 166 -4.57 9.98 10.04
CA ALA A 166 -4.64 9.46 11.39
C ALA A 166 -4.26 10.52 12.44
N GLN A 167 -4.86 10.40 13.60
CA GLN A 167 -4.43 11.10 14.80
C GLN A 167 -3.68 10.14 15.73
N VAL A 168 -2.46 10.53 16.09
CA VAL A 168 -1.61 9.80 17.03
C VAL A 168 -1.47 10.63 18.30
N ARG A 169 -1.95 10.09 19.43
CA ARG A 169 -1.78 10.70 20.75
C ARG A 169 -0.60 10.07 21.44
N PHE A 170 0.26 10.89 22.02
CA PHE A 170 1.47 10.42 22.69
C PHE A 170 1.91 11.33 23.85
N HIS A 171 2.52 10.71 24.83
CA HIS A 171 3.29 11.41 25.87
C HIS A 171 4.69 11.68 25.37
N ARG A 172 5.18 12.86 25.64
CA ARG A 172 6.55 13.27 25.37
C ARG A 172 7.19 13.73 26.66
N SER A 173 8.16 12.94 27.13
CA SER A 173 8.88 13.22 28.37
C SER A 173 10.26 13.80 28.07
N ILE A 174 10.58 14.93 28.66
CA ILE A 174 11.91 15.53 28.60
C ILE A 174 12.60 15.28 29.93
N LEU A 175 13.67 14.49 29.88
CA LEU A 175 14.51 14.20 31.06
C LEU A 175 15.80 15.02 30.99
N PRO A 176 15.98 16.05 31.85
CA PRO A 176 17.17 16.89 31.89
C PRO A 176 18.41 16.09 32.34
N ALA A 177 19.60 16.46 31.83
CA ALA A 177 20.86 15.80 32.20
C ALA A 177 21.27 16.01 33.65
N ALA A 178 20.91 17.16 34.23
CA ALA A 178 21.36 17.61 35.53
C ALA A 178 20.45 17.25 36.72
N GLY A 179 19.60 16.22 36.61
CA GLY A 179 18.75 15.79 37.73
C GLY A 179 17.57 16.72 38.03
N ALA A 180 17.25 17.64 37.15
CA ALA A 180 16.03 18.44 37.25
C ALA A 180 14.79 17.57 37.04
N GLN A 181 13.63 18.07 37.43
CA GLN A 181 12.38 17.33 37.30
C GLN A 181 12.04 17.00 35.83
N GLU A 182 11.61 15.77 35.60
CA GLU A 182 11.08 15.34 34.32
C GLU A 182 9.85 16.15 33.92
N LYS A 183 9.81 16.62 32.67
CA LYS A 183 8.66 17.32 32.12
C LYS A 183 7.93 16.41 31.17
N VAL A 184 6.68 16.11 31.45
CA VAL A 184 5.80 15.30 30.60
C VAL A 184 4.72 16.19 30.00
N ASP A 185 4.64 16.17 28.67
CA ASP A 185 3.63 16.88 27.89
C ASP A 185 2.83 15.90 27.05
N ASP A 186 1.53 16.14 26.95
CA ASP A 186 0.63 15.38 26.05
C ASP A 186 0.52 16.07 24.69
N TRP A 187 0.62 15.26 23.64
CA TRP A 187 0.59 15.74 22.27
C TRP A 187 -0.34 14.91 21.40
N VAL A 188 -0.94 15.57 20.42
CA VAL A 188 -1.69 14.96 19.33
C VAL A 188 -1.02 15.33 18.02
N ALA A 189 -0.65 14.32 17.22
CA ALA A 189 -0.18 14.51 15.85
C ALA A 189 -1.25 14.09 14.85
N THR A 190 -1.58 14.97 13.90
CA THR A 190 -2.39 14.63 12.72
C THR A 190 -1.43 14.34 11.59
N ILE A 191 -1.57 13.15 10.99
CA ILE A 191 -0.63 12.60 10.02
C ILE A 191 -1.39 12.17 8.77
N GLY A 192 -1.04 12.77 7.64
CA GLY A 192 -1.46 12.31 6.31
C GLY A 192 -0.41 11.35 5.75
N SER A 193 -0.83 10.18 5.29
CA SER A 193 0.07 9.14 4.77
C SER A 193 -0.49 8.42 3.57
N THR A 194 0.40 7.83 2.77
CA THR A 194 0.04 7.01 1.60
C THR A 194 1.11 5.94 1.36
N PHE A 195 0.85 5.04 0.44
CA PHE A 195 1.84 4.07 -0.03
C PHE A 195 2.28 4.41 -1.46
N THR A 196 3.58 4.30 -1.71
CA THR A 196 4.19 4.50 -3.03
C THR A 196 5.06 3.31 -3.37
N LYS A 197 5.57 3.24 -4.60
CA LYS A 197 6.59 2.25 -4.94
C LYS A 197 7.75 2.34 -3.95
N PRO A 198 8.21 1.22 -3.35
CA PRO A 198 9.38 1.21 -2.48
C PRO A 198 10.61 1.78 -3.17
N SER A 199 11.50 2.40 -2.39
CA SER A 199 12.74 2.98 -2.90
C SER A 199 13.64 1.93 -3.57
N ASP A 200 14.35 2.33 -4.61
CA ASP A 200 15.38 1.49 -5.23
C ASP A 200 16.70 1.52 -4.41
N ASP A 201 16.89 2.52 -3.54
CA ASP A 201 18.00 2.57 -2.60
C ASP A 201 17.84 1.52 -1.49
N LEU A 202 18.88 0.70 -1.30
CA LEU A 202 18.85 -0.43 -0.38
C LEU A 202 18.66 0.01 1.09
N LYS A 203 19.30 1.10 1.51
CA LYS A 203 19.21 1.62 2.89
C LYS A 203 17.79 2.06 3.20
N THR A 204 17.22 2.90 2.35
CA THR A 204 15.83 3.37 2.47
C THR A 204 14.83 2.22 2.41
N ARG A 205 15.05 1.23 1.52
CA ARG A 205 14.18 0.05 1.39
C ARG A 205 14.23 -0.85 2.61
N THR A 206 15.36 -0.95 3.30
CA THR A 206 15.48 -1.74 4.53
C THR A 206 14.61 -1.16 5.64
N THR A 207 14.61 0.16 5.79
CA THR A 207 13.80 0.86 6.79
C THR A 207 12.33 0.95 6.39
N ASN A 208 12.06 1.18 5.09
CA ASN A 208 10.71 1.38 4.55
C ASN A 208 10.44 0.44 3.36
N PRO A 209 10.29 -0.86 3.61
CA PRO A 209 10.13 -1.87 2.55
C PRO A 209 8.79 -1.77 1.82
N LEU A 210 7.79 -1.16 2.43
CA LEU A 210 6.44 -1.03 1.90
C LEU A 210 6.23 0.26 1.11
N GLY A 211 7.21 1.19 1.10
CA GLY A 211 7.05 2.49 0.47
C GLY A 211 6.03 3.40 1.15
N PHE A 212 5.83 3.23 2.47
CA PHE A 212 4.97 4.10 3.27
C PHE A 212 5.53 5.52 3.28
N LYS A 213 4.71 6.51 2.91
CA LYS A 213 5.12 7.91 2.82
C LYS A 213 4.20 8.81 3.63
N ILE A 214 4.83 9.68 4.40
CA ILE A 214 4.15 10.76 5.12
C ILE A 214 4.03 11.96 4.18
N LEU A 215 2.80 12.44 4.01
CA LEU A 215 2.47 13.60 3.18
C LEU A 215 2.42 14.88 4.00
N GLU A 216 1.93 14.75 5.24
CA GLU A 216 1.75 15.87 6.15
C GLU A 216 1.93 15.40 7.59
N TYR A 217 2.54 16.24 8.41
CA TYR A 217 2.69 16.04 9.83
C TYR A 217 2.45 17.35 10.58
N ARG A 218 1.43 17.38 11.41
CA ARG A 218 1.12 18.51 12.28
C ARG A 218 0.89 18.02 13.71
N ARG A 219 1.58 18.61 14.69
CA ARG A 219 1.36 18.29 16.09
C ARG A 219 0.88 19.52 16.87
N GLU A 220 0.03 19.26 17.86
CA GLU A 220 -0.52 20.24 18.76
C GLU A 220 -0.47 19.70 20.20
N PRO A 221 -0.29 20.58 21.23
CA PRO A 221 -0.44 20.14 22.61
C PRO A 221 -1.85 19.63 22.84
N GLU A 222 -1.98 18.48 23.51
CA GLU A 222 -3.29 18.00 23.95
C GLU A 222 -3.65 18.69 25.27
N VAL A 223 -4.66 19.56 25.24
CA VAL A 223 -5.22 20.15 26.45
C VAL A 223 -6.15 19.13 27.06
N ILE A 224 -5.71 18.46 28.12
CA ILE A 224 -6.59 17.61 28.91
C ILE A 224 -7.30 18.53 29.88
N ASP A 225 -8.59 18.83 29.64
CA ASP A 225 -9.44 19.47 30.63
C ASP A 225 -9.42 18.58 31.89
N ALA A 226 -8.86 19.10 32.97
CA ALA A 226 -8.93 18.42 34.26
C ALA A 226 -10.42 18.17 34.58
N PRO A 227 -10.80 16.94 35.01
CA PRO A 227 -12.17 16.69 35.40
C PRO A 227 -12.57 17.72 36.46
N ALA A 228 -13.68 18.43 36.19
CA ALA A 228 -14.24 19.37 37.14
C ALA A 228 -14.36 18.67 38.50
N THR A 229 -13.59 19.11 39.46
CA THR A 229 -13.73 18.67 40.85
C THR A 229 -15.11 19.13 41.30
N ASP A 230 -16.06 18.17 41.30
CA ASP A 230 -17.35 18.39 41.97
C ASP A 230 -17.09 18.73 43.41
N SER A 231 -17.06 20.04 43.66
CA SER A 231 -17.14 20.56 45.02
C SER A 231 -18.56 20.34 45.54
N HIS A 232 -18.86 19.12 45.99
CA HIS A 232 -19.97 18.90 46.87
C HIS A 232 -19.66 19.61 48.19
N GLY A 233 -20.03 20.88 48.22
CA GLY A 233 -20.17 21.62 49.46
C GLY A 233 -21.27 20.99 50.29
N GLY A 234 -20.91 20.12 51.20
CA GLY A 234 -21.77 19.74 52.32
C GLY A 234 -22.01 20.95 53.18
N THR A 235 -23.26 21.36 53.31
CA THR A 235 -23.71 22.33 54.34
C THR A 235 -24.37 21.53 55.48
N PRO A 236 -24.11 21.92 56.74
CA PRO A 236 -24.56 21.20 57.94
C PRO A 236 -26.09 21.25 58.17
#